data_22bf8279b5c36255d82e498b4f41471e
#
_entry.id   22bf8279b5c36255d82e498b4f41471e
#
_cell.length_a   1.000
_cell.length_b   1.000
_cell.length_c   1.000
_cell.angle_alpha   90.00
_cell.angle_beta   90.00
_cell.angle_gamma   90.00
#
_symmetry.space_group_name_H-M   'P 1'
#
loop_
_entity.id
_entity.type
_entity.pdbx_description
1 polymer ?
#
loop_
_entity_poly.entity_id
_entity_poly.type
_entity_poly.pdbx_seq_one_letter_code
_entity_poly.pdbx_strand_id
1 'polypeptide(L)'
;MKGRHHWNRWTEEGFYKAIEYFQQAAEKDPSYGLAYAGVADSYVLLGWNSYLPPKDAFPKGKAAAMEALRLEPELSEAHTPTAAGLWLHDWKWPEAGKEFERSVALNPCYPTANHWYAEYLMTMGRHDEAIARMEKSQELDPLSLIISVAIGWTYYMARRYEDAVQQIRRTFELDPNYPVANWVLGLVLRKMGRFEEAIAEGEKGVRASGGSPLIRASLAQSFGAAGKTKEAREILNDLTILAKQKYVAPYFLAGIYVGLGDEERAMESLEKSYEEHSHWLIYLHMDPGMDGLRSNLRFQELLRRVGLPLQGN
;
A
#
# COMPACT_ATOMS: atom_id res chain seq x y z
N MET A 1 12.02 0.28 22.32
CA MET A 1 12.68 -0.87 21.65
C MET A 1 11.71 -2.03 21.36
N LYS A 2 10.95 -2.59 22.35
CA LYS A 2 10.04 -3.74 22.08
C LYS A 2 8.96 -3.43 21.02
N GLY A 3 8.30 -2.25 21.11
CA GLY A 3 7.30 -1.87 20.11
C GLY A 3 7.85 -1.87 18.68
N ARG A 4 9.02 -1.25 18.44
CA ARG A 4 9.65 -1.22 17.12
C ARG A 4 10.05 -2.62 16.62
N HIS A 5 10.48 -3.51 17.53
CA HIS A 5 10.78 -4.90 17.17
C HIS A 5 9.54 -5.62 16.62
N HIS A 6 8.37 -5.46 17.24
CA HIS A 6 7.13 -6.07 16.75
C HIS A 6 6.64 -5.39 15.46
N TRP A 7 6.76 -4.07 15.36
CA TRP A 7 6.42 -3.29 14.18
C TRP A 7 7.19 -3.78 12.93
N ASN A 8 8.49 -4.06 13.07
CA ASN A 8 9.36 -4.52 11.98
C ASN A 8 9.00 -5.92 11.47
N ARG A 9 8.12 -6.67 12.12
CA ARG A 9 7.63 -7.98 11.64
C ARG A 9 6.68 -7.88 10.45
N TRP A 10 6.09 -6.71 10.23
CA TRP A 10 5.14 -6.45 9.14
C TRP A 10 3.97 -7.45 9.08
N THR A 11 3.44 -7.84 10.24
CA THR A 11 2.28 -8.72 10.39
C THR A 11 1.17 -8.03 11.18
N GLU A 12 -0.08 -8.44 10.96
CA GLU A 12 -1.23 -7.94 11.72
C GLU A 12 -1.01 -8.05 13.23
N GLU A 13 -0.62 -9.25 13.71
CA GLU A 13 -0.28 -9.48 15.13
C GLU A 13 0.87 -8.58 15.59
N GLY A 14 1.89 -8.42 14.74
CA GLY A 14 3.03 -7.56 15.04
C GLY A 14 2.63 -6.10 15.26
N PHE A 15 1.75 -5.56 14.44
CA PHE A 15 1.27 -4.18 14.59
C PHE A 15 0.42 -4.01 15.86
N TYR A 16 -0.48 -4.94 16.20
CA TYR A 16 -1.21 -4.87 17.46
C TYR A 16 -0.29 -4.95 18.69
N LYS A 17 0.68 -5.86 18.69
CA LYS A 17 1.68 -5.93 19.77
C LYS A 17 2.55 -4.67 19.84
N ALA A 18 2.88 -4.08 18.70
CA ALA A 18 3.61 -2.82 18.69
C ALA A 18 2.82 -1.70 19.37
N ILE A 19 1.51 -1.57 19.05
CA ILE A 19 0.60 -0.62 19.68
C ILE A 19 0.59 -0.82 21.20
N GLU A 20 0.40 -2.04 21.68
CA GLU A 20 0.40 -2.35 23.13
C GLU A 20 1.70 -1.87 23.82
N TYR A 21 2.87 -2.17 23.24
CA TYR A 21 4.15 -1.76 23.82
C TYR A 21 4.38 -0.24 23.76
N PHE A 22 3.92 0.42 22.69
CA PHE A 22 4.03 1.87 22.59
C PHE A 22 3.07 2.55 23.58
N GLN A 23 1.85 2.05 23.76
CA GLN A 23 0.89 2.55 24.76
C GLN A 23 1.44 2.38 26.17
N GLN A 24 2.00 1.22 26.52
CA GLN A 24 2.68 1.01 27.80
C GLN A 24 3.86 1.98 28.02
N ALA A 25 4.56 2.37 26.95
CA ALA A 25 5.63 3.38 27.07
C ALA A 25 5.05 4.77 27.35
N ALA A 26 3.96 5.15 26.66
CA ALA A 26 3.25 6.42 26.88
C ALA A 26 2.60 6.49 28.28
N GLU A 27 2.10 5.39 28.82
CA GLU A 27 1.58 5.31 30.20
C GLU A 27 2.67 5.57 31.24
N LYS A 28 3.90 5.09 30.99
CA LYS A 28 5.04 5.30 31.89
C LYS A 28 5.64 6.68 31.79
N ASP A 29 5.64 7.23 30.60
CA ASP A 29 6.11 8.60 30.31
C ASP A 29 5.14 9.25 29.33
N PRO A 30 4.13 10.00 29.84
CA PRO A 30 3.15 10.70 29.00
C PRO A 30 3.73 11.81 28.12
N SER A 31 4.99 12.19 28.34
CA SER A 31 5.71 13.17 27.53
C SER A 31 6.52 12.56 26.38
N TYR A 32 6.55 11.23 26.27
CA TYR A 32 7.37 10.52 25.28
C TYR A 32 6.71 10.50 23.89
N GLY A 33 6.93 11.53 23.08
CA GLY A 33 6.33 11.70 21.74
C GLY A 33 6.60 10.53 20.78
N LEU A 34 7.79 9.93 20.82
CA LEU A 34 8.13 8.74 20.01
C LEU A 34 7.21 7.53 20.29
N ALA A 35 6.64 7.40 21.49
CA ALA A 35 5.69 6.34 21.77
C ALA A 35 4.37 6.55 21.01
N TYR A 36 3.85 7.78 21.02
CA TYR A 36 2.64 8.12 20.26
C TYR A 36 2.87 8.05 18.74
N ALA A 37 4.04 8.46 18.26
CA ALA A 37 4.42 8.29 16.85
C ALA A 37 4.43 6.81 16.44
N GLY A 38 4.93 5.92 17.32
CA GLY A 38 4.91 4.47 17.08
C GLY A 38 3.49 3.87 17.05
N VAL A 39 2.57 4.38 17.88
CA VAL A 39 1.14 4.02 17.81
C VAL A 39 0.56 4.49 16.47
N ALA A 40 0.85 5.73 16.05
CA ALA A 40 0.38 6.29 14.80
C ALA A 40 0.84 5.47 13.58
N ASP A 41 2.13 5.19 13.47
CA ASP A 41 2.73 4.34 12.44
C ASP A 41 2.04 2.97 12.36
N SER A 42 1.77 2.37 13.53
CA SER A 42 1.17 1.02 13.59
C SER A 42 -0.26 1.03 13.06
N TYR A 43 -1.07 2.05 13.39
CA TYR A 43 -2.42 2.19 12.85
C TYR A 43 -2.43 2.51 11.36
N VAL A 44 -1.49 3.35 10.87
CA VAL A 44 -1.32 3.60 9.43
C VAL A 44 -1.07 2.29 8.69
N LEU A 45 -0.19 1.43 9.21
CA LEU A 45 0.11 0.14 8.58
C LEU A 45 -1.03 -0.89 8.69
N LEU A 46 -1.82 -0.88 9.77
CA LEU A 46 -3.04 -1.70 9.87
C LEU A 46 -4.06 -1.30 8.79
N GLY A 47 -4.22 -0.01 8.53
CA GLY A 47 -5.06 0.51 7.46
C GLY A 47 -4.49 0.18 6.08
N TRP A 48 -3.20 0.48 5.85
CA TRP A 48 -2.52 0.28 4.57
C TRP A 48 -2.52 -1.19 4.12
N ASN A 49 -2.33 -2.13 5.05
CA ASN A 49 -2.43 -3.56 4.75
C ASN A 49 -3.88 -4.08 4.68
N SER A 50 -4.88 -3.21 4.86
CA SER A 50 -6.30 -3.59 4.90
C SER A 50 -6.63 -4.64 5.99
N TYR A 51 -5.87 -4.65 7.11
CA TYR A 51 -6.20 -5.44 8.31
C TYR A 51 -7.33 -4.79 9.10
N LEU A 52 -7.40 -3.44 9.07
CA LEU A 52 -8.53 -2.67 9.59
C LEU A 52 -9.18 -1.86 8.46
N PRO A 53 -10.51 -1.61 8.53
CA PRO A 53 -11.15 -0.65 7.63
C PRO A 53 -10.50 0.74 7.73
N PRO A 54 -10.39 1.48 6.61
CA PRO A 54 -9.78 2.82 6.61
C PRO A 54 -10.36 3.76 7.67
N LYS A 55 -11.69 3.76 7.82
CA LYS A 55 -12.43 4.58 8.81
C LYS A 55 -12.09 4.25 10.28
N ASP A 56 -11.57 3.06 10.55
CA ASP A 56 -11.21 2.62 11.92
C ASP A 56 -9.70 2.78 12.18
N ALA A 57 -8.86 2.65 11.15
CA ALA A 57 -7.41 2.72 11.28
C ALA A 57 -6.88 4.15 11.24
N PHE A 58 -7.15 4.90 10.17
CA PHE A 58 -6.53 6.21 9.95
C PHE A 58 -6.91 7.27 10.98
N PRO A 59 -8.16 7.37 11.47
CA PRO A 59 -8.49 8.32 12.55
C PRO A 59 -7.71 8.06 13.84
N LYS A 60 -7.49 6.78 14.20
CA LYS A 60 -6.68 6.42 15.39
C LYS A 60 -5.21 6.78 15.18
N GLY A 61 -4.66 6.49 14.00
CA GLY A 61 -3.31 6.88 13.63
C GLY A 61 -3.13 8.39 13.71
N LYS A 62 -4.06 9.16 13.13
CA LYS A 62 -4.06 10.62 13.15
C LYS A 62 -4.12 11.20 14.57
N ALA A 63 -4.98 10.68 15.42
CA ALA A 63 -5.07 11.14 16.82
C ALA A 63 -3.75 10.93 17.57
N ALA A 64 -3.11 9.78 17.40
CA ALA A 64 -1.81 9.48 18.00
C ALA A 64 -0.69 10.37 17.43
N ALA A 65 -0.66 10.61 16.11
CA ALA A 65 0.31 11.50 15.48
C ALA A 65 0.18 12.97 15.96
N MET A 66 -1.06 13.44 16.10
CA MET A 66 -1.33 14.79 16.64
C MET A 66 -0.83 14.93 18.09
N GLU A 67 -1.00 13.92 18.91
CA GLU A 67 -0.48 13.93 20.29
C GLU A 67 1.05 13.90 20.30
N ALA A 68 1.69 13.11 19.43
CA ALA A 68 3.14 13.13 19.28
C ALA A 68 3.66 14.51 18.91
N LEU A 69 3.05 15.18 17.92
CA LEU A 69 3.43 16.53 17.48
C LEU A 69 3.13 17.61 18.53
N ARG A 70 2.08 17.44 19.35
CA ARG A 70 1.81 18.34 20.49
C ARG A 70 2.93 18.28 21.53
N LEU A 71 3.50 17.11 21.76
CA LEU A 71 4.59 16.90 22.71
C LEU A 71 5.95 17.29 22.13
N GLU A 72 6.21 16.89 20.89
CA GLU A 72 7.48 17.07 20.17
C GLU A 72 7.21 17.58 18.74
N PRO A 73 7.05 18.92 18.53
CA PRO A 73 6.67 19.48 17.23
C PRO A 73 7.71 19.29 16.11
N GLU A 74 8.93 18.90 16.43
CA GLU A 74 10.01 18.66 15.46
C GLU A 74 10.37 17.17 15.34
N LEU A 75 9.45 16.27 15.71
CA LEU A 75 9.67 14.85 15.64
C LEU A 75 9.36 14.31 14.23
N SER A 76 10.39 13.96 13.47
CA SER A 76 10.26 13.38 12.12
C SER A 76 9.33 12.16 12.10
N GLU A 77 9.44 11.30 13.11
CA GLU A 77 8.65 10.08 13.27
C GLU A 77 7.16 10.36 13.52
N ALA A 78 6.78 11.58 13.87
CA ALA A 78 5.38 12.00 14.01
C ALA A 78 4.86 12.70 12.74
N HIS A 79 5.70 13.46 12.04
CA HIS A 79 5.35 14.06 10.74
C HIS A 79 5.07 13.00 9.67
N THR A 80 5.81 11.90 9.65
CA THR A 80 5.60 10.80 8.69
C THR A 80 4.18 10.21 8.75
N PRO A 81 3.68 9.69 9.88
CA PRO A 81 2.31 9.16 9.95
C PRO A 81 1.23 10.24 9.83
N THR A 82 1.52 11.51 10.18
CA THR A 82 0.63 12.64 9.90
C THR A 82 0.46 12.82 8.40
N ALA A 83 1.56 12.87 7.65
CA ALA A 83 1.55 12.97 6.20
C ALA A 83 0.83 11.77 5.56
N ALA A 84 1.10 10.55 6.05
CA ALA A 84 0.44 9.34 5.57
C ALA A 84 -1.08 9.38 5.79
N GLY A 85 -1.56 9.85 6.93
CA GLY A 85 -2.99 10.01 7.19
C GLY A 85 -3.66 11.03 6.27
N LEU A 86 -3.01 12.17 6.03
CA LEU A 86 -3.47 13.21 5.10
C LEU A 86 -3.52 12.68 3.66
N TRP A 87 -2.55 11.89 3.26
CA TRP A 87 -2.43 11.33 1.92
C TRP A 87 -3.37 10.14 1.70
N LEU A 88 -3.33 9.12 2.55
CA LEU A 88 -4.00 7.84 2.36
C LEU A 88 -5.52 7.92 2.60
N HIS A 89 -5.96 8.82 3.46
CA HIS A 89 -7.34 8.84 3.92
C HIS A 89 -8.04 10.19 3.72
N ASP A 90 -7.39 11.30 4.10
CA ASP A 90 -8.02 12.62 4.01
C ASP A 90 -7.96 13.20 2.57
N TRP A 91 -7.12 12.64 1.69
CA TRP A 91 -6.83 13.07 0.30
C TRP A 91 -6.43 14.55 0.20
N LYS A 92 -5.69 15.01 1.21
CA LYS A 92 -5.16 16.37 1.30
C LYS A 92 -3.74 16.41 0.73
N TRP A 93 -3.66 16.32 -0.60
CA TRP A 93 -2.41 16.15 -1.33
C TRP A 93 -1.33 17.20 -1.01
N PRO A 94 -1.63 18.53 -1.07
CA PRO A 94 -0.61 19.55 -0.79
C PRO A 94 -0.11 19.54 0.66
N GLU A 95 -1.02 19.31 1.62
CA GLU A 95 -0.68 19.26 3.04
C GLU A 95 0.16 18.02 3.35
N ALA A 96 -0.19 16.88 2.78
CA ALA A 96 0.59 15.66 2.92
C ALA A 96 2.03 15.83 2.41
N GLY A 97 2.20 16.48 1.24
CA GLY A 97 3.50 16.79 0.68
C GLY A 97 4.37 17.62 1.63
N LYS A 98 3.80 18.68 2.21
CA LYS A 98 4.51 19.55 3.19
C LYS A 98 4.94 18.78 4.43
N GLU A 99 4.09 17.91 4.94
CA GLU A 99 4.41 17.08 6.11
C GLU A 99 5.52 16.05 5.80
N PHE A 100 5.51 15.43 4.61
CA PHE A 100 6.60 14.55 4.17
C PHE A 100 7.91 15.32 3.99
N GLU A 101 7.89 16.49 3.35
CA GLU A 101 9.06 17.36 3.21
C GLU A 101 9.62 17.76 4.58
N ARG A 102 8.75 18.12 5.51
CA ARG A 102 9.13 18.45 6.88
C ARG A 102 9.77 17.28 7.59
N SER A 103 9.16 16.09 7.49
CA SER A 103 9.71 14.88 8.09
C SER A 103 11.12 14.58 7.62
N VAL A 104 11.35 14.58 6.29
CA VAL A 104 12.68 14.31 5.71
C VAL A 104 13.68 15.42 6.04
N ALA A 105 13.25 16.68 6.12
CA ALA A 105 14.13 17.79 6.52
C ALA A 105 14.58 17.66 7.97
N LEU A 106 13.72 17.22 8.87
CA LEU A 106 14.04 17.00 10.29
C LEU A 106 14.98 15.81 10.51
N ASN A 107 14.77 14.70 9.76
CA ASN A 107 15.64 13.52 9.84
C ASN A 107 15.87 12.90 8.45
N PRO A 108 16.87 13.39 7.70
CA PRO A 108 17.17 12.86 6.35
C PRO A 108 17.60 11.39 6.34
N CYS A 109 18.05 10.87 7.49
CA CYS A 109 18.50 9.50 7.65
C CYS A 109 17.38 8.55 8.14
N TYR A 110 16.14 9.00 8.19
CA TYR A 110 15.02 8.15 8.58
C TYR A 110 14.49 7.36 7.37
N PRO A 111 14.74 6.03 7.27
CA PRO A 111 14.37 5.25 6.08
C PRO A 111 12.86 5.29 5.81
N THR A 112 12.04 5.17 6.86
CA THR A 112 10.59 5.15 6.75
C THR A 112 10.04 6.46 6.17
N ALA A 113 10.58 7.63 6.55
CA ALA A 113 10.16 8.91 5.99
C ALA A 113 10.50 9.00 4.50
N ASN A 114 11.72 8.57 4.11
CA ASN A 114 12.12 8.54 2.70
C ASN A 114 11.23 7.58 1.89
N HIS A 115 10.89 6.41 2.43
CA HIS A 115 10.02 5.42 1.79
C HIS A 115 8.61 6.01 1.55
N TRP A 116 7.94 6.49 2.59
CA TRP A 116 6.58 7.03 2.45
C TRP A 116 6.51 8.29 1.58
N TYR A 117 7.54 9.14 1.66
CA TYR A 117 7.61 10.31 0.77
C TYR A 117 7.80 9.89 -0.70
N ALA A 118 8.58 8.85 -0.98
CA ALA A 118 8.69 8.28 -2.32
C ALA A 118 7.36 7.74 -2.85
N GLU A 119 6.61 7.00 -2.03
CA GLU A 119 5.26 6.52 -2.38
C GLU A 119 4.31 7.69 -2.70
N TYR A 120 4.33 8.75 -1.89
CA TYR A 120 3.56 9.95 -2.16
C TYR A 120 3.97 10.60 -3.49
N LEU A 121 5.27 10.81 -3.75
CA LEU A 121 5.78 11.38 -4.99
C LEU A 121 5.36 10.56 -6.21
N MET A 122 5.38 9.24 -6.09
CA MET A 122 4.90 8.33 -7.13
C MET A 122 3.42 8.60 -7.45
N THR A 123 2.55 8.74 -6.44
CA THR A 123 1.13 9.06 -6.66
C THR A 123 0.88 10.47 -7.20
N MET A 124 1.84 11.38 -7.04
CA MET A 124 1.83 12.70 -7.68
C MET A 124 2.39 12.70 -9.11
N GLY A 125 2.73 11.51 -9.67
CA GLY A 125 3.30 11.38 -11.01
C GLY A 125 4.77 11.78 -11.12
N ARG A 126 5.44 12.05 -9.99
CA ARG A 126 6.86 12.45 -9.92
C ARG A 126 7.76 11.20 -9.84
N HIS A 127 7.67 10.34 -10.86
CA HIS A 127 8.25 8.99 -10.82
C HIS A 127 9.77 8.96 -10.63
N ASP A 128 10.53 9.84 -11.33
CA ASP A 128 11.99 9.84 -11.19
C ASP A 128 12.43 10.28 -9.78
N GLU A 129 11.75 11.26 -9.21
CA GLU A 129 12.01 11.69 -7.84
C GLU A 129 11.59 10.61 -6.82
N ALA A 130 10.50 9.90 -7.07
CA ALA A 130 10.06 8.77 -6.25
C ALA A 130 11.12 7.66 -6.25
N ILE A 131 11.64 7.29 -7.42
CA ILE A 131 12.69 6.28 -7.55
C ILE A 131 13.94 6.71 -6.78
N ALA A 132 14.45 7.92 -7.03
CA ALA A 132 15.66 8.41 -6.35
C ALA A 132 15.48 8.45 -4.81
N ARG A 133 14.30 8.83 -4.34
CA ARG A 133 13.99 8.85 -2.91
C ARG A 133 13.87 7.44 -2.32
N MET A 134 13.30 6.50 -3.08
CA MET A 134 13.19 5.11 -2.65
C MET A 134 14.56 4.43 -2.59
N GLU A 135 15.44 4.69 -3.57
CA GLU A 135 16.84 4.25 -3.57
C GLU A 135 17.59 4.79 -2.34
N LYS A 136 17.35 6.07 -1.99
CA LYS A 136 17.89 6.64 -0.76
C LYS A 136 17.40 5.91 0.49
N SER A 137 16.14 5.55 0.55
CA SER A 137 15.60 4.73 1.64
C SER A 137 16.28 3.36 1.73
N GLN A 138 16.55 2.71 0.59
CA GLN A 138 17.27 1.44 0.52
C GLN A 138 18.74 1.56 0.97
N GLU A 139 19.43 2.66 0.64
CA GLU A 139 20.78 2.91 1.15
C GLU A 139 20.80 3.02 2.68
N LEU A 140 19.77 3.59 3.28
CA LEU A 140 19.66 3.75 4.73
C LEU A 140 19.28 2.45 5.45
N ASP A 141 18.52 1.57 4.78
CA ASP A 141 18.12 0.25 5.29
C ASP A 141 18.20 -0.82 4.18
N PRO A 142 19.44 -1.28 3.87
CA PRO A 142 19.71 -2.17 2.72
C PRO A 142 19.12 -3.57 2.87
N LEU A 143 18.76 -3.99 4.07
CA LEU A 143 18.16 -5.30 4.33
C LEU A 143 16.64 -5.27 4.42
N SER A 144 16.03 -4.12 4.25
CA SER A 144 14.58 -3.98 4.29
C SER A 144 13.93 -4.58 3.04
N LEU A 145 13.25 -5.71 3.24
CA LEU A 145 12.50 -6.39 2.17
C LEU A 145 11.38 -5.51 1.61
N ILE A 146 10.69 -4.77 2.47
CA ILE A 146 9.57 -3.92 2.05
C ILE A 146 10.05 -2.74 1.19
N ILE A 147 11.17 -2.09 1.53
CA ILE A 147 11.76 -1.02 0.73
C ILE A 147 12.22 -1.58 -0.62
N SER A 148 12.89 -2.74 -0.61
CA SER A 148 13.32 -3.41 -1.84
C SER A 148 12.16 -3.71 -2.79
N VAL A 149 11.03 -4.21 -2.27
CA VAL A 149 9.81 -4.43 -3.07
C VAL A 149 9.18 -3.12 -3.51
N ALA A 150 9.17 -2.09 -2.66
CA ALA A 150 8.58 -0.79 -2.99
C ALA A 150 9.28 -0.12 -4.19
N ILE A 151 10.60 -0.31 -4.37
CA ILE A 151 11.31 0.10 -5.59
C ILE A 151 10.71 -0.62 -6.81
N GLY A 152 10.54 -1.94 -6.73
CA GLY A 152 9.92 -2.73 -7.82
C GLY A 152 8.47 -2.31 -8.11
N TRP A 153 7.70 -2.02 -7.07
CA TRP A 153 6.36 -1.46 -7.17
C TRP A 153 6.35 -0.10 -7.86
N THR A 154 7.30 0.79 -7.51
CA THR A 154 7.45 2.10 -8.15
C THR A 154 7.77 1.97 -9.64
N TYR A 155 8.65 1.04 -10.03
CA TYR A 155 8.90 0.73 -11.43
C TYR A 155 7.66 0.17 -12.14
N TYR A 156 6.89 -0.71 -11.49
CA TYR A 156 5.63 -1.22 -12.05
C TYR A 156 4.63 -0.09 -12.32
N MET A 157 4.45 0.82 -11.39
CA MET A 157 3.55 1.96 -11.53
C MET A 157 4.03 2.95 -12.61
N ALA A 158 5.35 3.10 -12.76
CA ALA A 158 5.98 3.86 -13.85
C ALA A 158 6.00 3.11 -15.21
N ARG A 159 5.43 1.90 -15.29
CA ARG A 159 5.40 1.01 -16.46
C ARG A 159 6.78 0.54 -16.94
N ARG A 160 7.79 0.63 -16.09
CA ARG A 160 9.16 0.15 -16.31
C ARG A 160 9.27 -1.31 -15.88
N TYR A 161 8.60 -2.20 -16.63
CA TYR A 161 8.38 -3.59 -16.20
C TYR A 161 9.65 -4.42 -16.10
N GLU A 162 10.60 -4.24 -17.00
CA GLU A 162 11.89 -4.93 -16.96
C GLU A 162 12.71 -4.55 -15.73
N ASP A 163 12.73 -3.25 -15.37
CA ASP A 163 13.40 -2.77 -14.16
C ASP A 163 12.72 -3.32 -12.90
N ALA A 164 11.37 -3.38 -12.91
CA ALA A 164 10.61 -3.99 -11.82
C ALA A 164 10.98 -5.46 -11.61
N VAL A 165 11.08 -6.26 -12.69
CA VAL A 165 11.49 -7.68 -12.61
C VAL A 165 12.90 -7.80 -12.02
N GLN A 166 13.85 -6.98 -12.48
CA GLN A 166 15.22 -7.02 -11.98
C GLN A 166 15.28 -6.69 -10.48
N GLN A 167 14.55 -5.66 -10.06
CA GLN A 167 14.51 -5.25 -8.66
C GLN A 167 13.87 -6.32 -7.75
N ILE A 168 12.76 -6.93 -8.19
CA ILE A 168 12.13 -7.99 -7.39
C ILE A 168 13.01 -9.24 -7.30
N ARG A 169 13.82 -9.55 -8.33
CA ARG A 169 14.81 -10.64 -8.23
C ARG A 169 15.84 -10.37 -7.14
N ARG A 170 16.32 -9.14 -6.98
CA ARG A 170 17.21 -8.76 -5.86
C ARG A 170 16.53 -8.95 -4.50
N THR A 171 15.23 -8.69 -4.40
CA THR A 171 14.50 -8.97 -3.17
C THR A 171 14.49 -10.46 -2.83
N PHE A 172 14.33 -11.34 -3.85
CA PHE A 172 14.40 -12.79 -3.64
C PHE A 172 15.80 -13.31 -3.27
N GLU A 173 16.86 -12.57 -3.55
CA GLU A 173 18.21 -12.90 -3.04
C GLU A 173 18.29 -12.71 -1.52
N LEU A 174 17.50 -11.77 -0.95
CA LEU A 174 17.40 -11.55 0.49
C LEU A 174 16.44 -12.54 1.16
N ASP A 175 15.28 -12.77 0.58
CA ASP A 175 14.28 -13.74 1.04
C ASP A 175 13.51 -14.34 -0.14
N PRO A 176 13.81 -15.60 -0.54
CA PRO A 176 13.15 -16.28 -1.65
C PRO A 176 11.64 -16.53 -1.45
N ASN A 177 11.14 -16.43 -0.21
CA ASN A 177 9.76 -16.73 0.12
C ASN A 177 8.93 -15.49 0.50
N TYR A 178 9.45 -14.28 0.24
CA TYR A 178 8.76 -13.04 0.62
C TYR A 178 7.48 -12.83 -0.21
N PRO A 179 6.28 -12.93 0.39
CA PRO A 179 5.03 -13.00 -0.36
C PRO A 179 4.69 -11.71 -1.12
N VAL A 180 5.12 -10.54 -0.61
CA VAL A 180 4.88 -9.26 -1.28
C VAL A 180 5.70 -9.16 -2.57
N ALA A 181 6.90 -9.75 -2.62
CA ALA A 181 7.71 -9.84 -3.84
C ALA A 181 7.03 -10.71 -4.90
N ASN A 182 6.47 -11.88 -4.51
CA ASN A 182 5.68 -12.71 -5.42
C ASN A 182 4.45 -11.95 -5.96
N TRP A 183 3.76 -11.20 -5.11
CA TRP A 183 2.63 -10.38 -5.52
C TRP A 183 3.02 -9.36 -6.59
N VAL A 184 4.04 -8.51 -6.33
CA VAL A 184 4.48 -7.49 -7.28
C VAL A 184 5.00 -8.11 -8.58
N LEU A 185 5.78 -9.20 -8.50
CA LEU A 185 6.24 -9.92 -9.70
C LEU A 185 5.06 -10.46 -10.53
N GLY A 186 4.04 -11.00 -9.88
CA GLY A 186 2.81 -11.45 -10.56
C GLY A 186 2.10 -10.33 -11.31
N LEU A 187 2.01 -9.12 -10.72
CA LEU A 187 1.46 -7.94 -11.38
C LEU A 187 2.25 -7.56 -12.64
N VAL A 188 3.57 -7.51 -12.51
CA VAL A 188 4.49 -7.15 -13.61
C VAL A 188 4.38 -8.15 -14.75
N LEU A 189 4.50 -9.45 -14.44
CA LEU A 189 4.42 -10.54 -15.42
C LEU A 189 3.08 -10.56 -16.17
N ARG A 190 1.96 -10.30 -15.47
CA ARG A 190 0.65 -10.15 -16.10
C ARG A 190 0.63 -9.02 -17.12
N LYS A 191 1.21 -7.85 -16.81
CA LYS A 191 1.28 -6.71 -17.72
C LYS A 191 2.23 -6.96 -18.91
N MET A 192 3.21 -7.83 -18.75
CA MET A 192 4.08 -8.31 -19.83
C MET A 192 3.43 -9.42 -20.70
N GLY A 193 2.18 -9.83 -20.41
CA GLY A 193 1.49 -10.92 -21.10
C GLY A 193 1.98 -12.33 -20.73
N ARG A 194 2.82 -12.46 -19.68
CA ARG A 194 3.39 -13.72 -19.19
C ARG A 194 2.46 -14.35 -18.17
N PHE A 195 1.24 -14.69 -18.59
CA PHE A 195 0.14 -15.04 -17.70
C PHE A 195 0.40 -16.30 -16.85
N GLU A 196 0.97 -17.36 -17.41
CA GLU A 196 1.24 -18.59 -16.67
C GLU A 196 2.27 -18.36 -15.56
N GLU A 197 3.28 -17.55 -15.84
CA GLU A 197 4.28 -17.18 -14.84
C GLU A 197 3.68 -16.25 -13.76
N ALA A 198 2.81 -15.31 -14.15
CA ALA A 198 2.08 -14.46 -13.21
C ALA A 198 1.20 -15.27 -12.25
N ILE A 199 0.54 -16.31 -12.76
CA ILE A 199 -0.26 -17.25 -11.97
C ILE A 199 0.64 -18.02 -11.00
N ALA A 200 1.76 -18.57 -11.49
CA ALA A 200 2.68 -19.33 -10.66
C ALA A 200 3.25 -18.50 -9.50
N GLU A 201 3.64 -17.25 -9.77
CA GLU A 201 4.09 -16.31 -8.72
C GLU A 201 2.96 -15.94 -7.75
N GLY A 202 1.75 -15.69 -8.26
CA GLY A 202 0.57 -15.43 -7.43
C GLY A 202 0.26 -16.61 -6.48
N GLU A 203 0.33 -17.85 -6.96
CA GLU A 203 0.14 -19.05 -6.13
C GLU A 203 1.21 -19.20 -5.05
N LYS A 204 2.49 -18.91 -5.35
CA LYS A 204 3.56 -18.89 -4.36
C LYS A 204 3.25 -17.85 -3.28
N GLY A 205 2.89 -16.63 -3.70
CA GLY A 205 2.53 -15.53 -2.79
C GLY A 205 1.33 -15.86 -1.89
N VAL A 206 0.28 -16.50 -2.45
CA VAL A 206 -0.89 -16.94 -1.65
C VAL A 206 -0.47 -17.94 -0.59
N ARG A 207 0.35 -18.94 -0.94
CA ARG A 207 0.86 -19.94 0.02
C ARG A 207 1.72 -19.30 1.10
N ALA A 208 2.68 -18.45 0.71
CA ALA A 208 3.61 -17.81 1.63
C ALA A 208 2.94 -16.79 2.58
N SER A 209 1.87 -16.12 2.11
CA SER A 209 1.12 -15.13 2.91
C SER A 209 0.04 -15.73 3.81
N GLY A 210 -0.18 -17.05 3.79
CA GLY A 210 -1.31 -17.65 4.50
C GLY A 210 -2.66 -17.22 3.93
N GLY A 211 -2.74 -16.89 2.64
CA GLY A 211 -3.99 -16.57 1.94
C GLY A 211 -4.40 -15.09 2.02
N SER A 212 -3.45 -14.16 1.98
CA SER A 212 -3.73 -12.71 1.92
C SER A 212 -4.80 -12.36 0.88
N PRO A 213 -5.87 -11.62 1.25
CA PRO A 213 -6.92 -11.21 0.32
C PRO A 213 -6.39 -10.40 -0.88
N LEU A 214 -5.42 -9.53 -0.65
CA LEU A 214 -4.74 -8.76 -1.70
C LEU A 214 -4.10 -9.67 -2.75
N ILE A 215 -3.30 -10.64 -2.29
CA ILE A 215 -2.56 -11.53 -3.18
C ILE A 215 -3.52 -12.50 -3.90
N ARG A 216 -4.55 -13.01 -3.20
CA ARG A 216 -5.60 -13.83 -3.80
C ARG A 216 -6.36 -13.06 -4.90
N ALA A 217 -6.70 -11.80 -4.67
CA ALA A 217 -7.37 -10.97 -5.66
C ALA A 217 -6.49 -10.71 -6.90
N SER A 218 -5.20 -10.45 -6.69
CA SER A 218 -4.23 -10.30 -7.78
C SER A 218 -4.07 -11.59 -8.60
N LEU A 219 -4.03 -12.75 -7.94
CA LEU A 219 -4.02 -14.06 -8.60
C LEU A 219 -5.30 -14.27 -9.43
N ALA A 220 -6.48 -13.95 -8.87
CA ALA A 220 -7.75 -14.05 -9.61
C ALA A 220 -7.78 -13.13 -10.83
N GLN A 221 -7.24 -11.93 -10.73
CA GLN A 221 -7.08 -11.02 -11.87
C GLN A 221 -6.15 -11.62 -12.93
N SER A 222 -5.09 -12.33 -12.53
CA SER A 222 -4.18 -13.02 -13.46
C SER A 222 -4.86 -14.21 -14.13
N PHE A 223 -5.67 -14.99 -13.42
CA PHE A 223 -6.51 -16.03 -14.01
C PHE A 223 -7.50 -15.46 -15.03
N GLY A 224 -8.18 -14.36 -14.71
CA GLY A 224 -9.11 -13.71 -15.63
C GLY A 224 -8.40 -13.23 -16.91
N ALA A 225 -7.26 -12.58 -16.79
CA ALA A 225 -6.46 -12.14 -17.93
C ALA A 225 -5.93 -13.28 -18.80
N ALA A 226 -5.72 -14.48 -18.22
CA ALA A 226 -5.35 -15.71 -18.93
C ALA A 226 -6.56 -16.45 -19.53
N GLY A 227 -7.80 -15.94 -19.40
CA GLY A 227 -9.02 -16.60 -19.84
C GLY A 227 -9.48 -17.74 -18.92
N LYS A 228 -8.83 -18.00 -17.79
CA LYS A 228 -9.19 -19.00 -16.78
C LYS A 228 -10.28 -18.44 -15.85
N THR A 229 -11.46 -18.18 -16.45
CA THR A 229 -12.55 -17.45 -15.77
C THR A 229 -13.19 -18.23 -14.61
N LYS A 230 -13.14 -19.55 -14.64
CA LYS A 230 -13.67 -20.42 -13.57
C LYS A 230 -12.85 -20.20 -12.28
N GLU A 231 -11.55 -20.31 -12.36
CA GLU A 231 -10.61 -20.14 -11.24
C GLU A 231 -10.69 -18.73 -10.66
N ALA A 232 -10.80 -17.71 -11.53
CA ALA A 232 -11.00 -16.33 -11.08
C ALA A 232 -12.31 -16.15 -10.31
N ARG A 233 -13.41 -16.76 -10.75
CA ARG A 233 -14.73 -16.69 -10.08
C ARG A 233 -14.76 -17.46 -8.76
N GLU A 234 -14.05 -18.58 -8.65
CA GLU A 234 -13.92 -19.32 -7.40
C GLU A 234 -13.25 -18.45 -6.32
N ILE A 235 -12.13 -17.80 -6.63
CA ILE A 235 -11.46 -16.88 -5.70
C ILE A 235 -12.36 -15.67 -5.36
N LEU A 236 -13.06 -15.10 -6.35
CA LEU A 236 -13.99 -14.00 -6.14
C LEU A 236 -15.09 -14.36 -5.15
N ASN A 237 -15.70 -15.54 -5.31
CA ASN A 237 -16.72 -16.05 -4.40
C ASN A 237 -16.19 -16.20 -2.97
N ASP A 238 -15.02 -16.81 -2.82
CA ASP A 238 -14.37 -16.99 -1.53
C ASP A 238 -14.08 -15.66 -0.84
N LEU A 239 -13.56 -14.66 -1.57
CA LEU A 239 -13.28 -13.34 -1.03
C LEU A 239 -14.58 -12.59 -0.67
N THR A 240 -15.67 -12.80 -1.43
CA THR A 240 -16.99 -12.25 -1.12
C THR A 240 -17.57 -12.85 0.16
N ILE A 241 -17.36 -14.15 0.38
CA ILE A 241 -17.76 -14.82 1.63
C ILE A 241 -16.90 -14.30 2.80
N LEU A 242 -15.58 -14.19 2.59
CA LEU A 242 -14.64 -13.69 3.58
C LEU A 242 -14.96 -12.24 4.00
N ALA A 243 -15.43 -11.41 3.06
CA ALA A 243 -15.82 -10.02 3.32
C ALA A 243 -16.98 -9.87 4.31
N LYS A 244 -17.75 -10.94 4.59
CA LYS A 244 -18.77 -10.98 5.63
C LYS A 244 -18.21 -11.18 7.04
N GLN A 245 -16.95 -11.62 7.15
CA GLN A 245 -16.31 -11.99 8.42
C GLN A 245 -15.19 -11.02 8.82
N LYS A 246 -14.46 -10.49 7.81
CA LYS A 246 -13.38 -9.52 8.01
C LYS A 246 -13.31 -8.53 6.86
N TYR A 247 -12.57 -7.46 7.05
CA TYR A 247 -12.39 -6.46 6.01
C TYR A 247 -11.68 -7.04 4.79
N VAL A 248 -12.29 -6.87 3.62
CA VAL A 248 -11.70 -7.11 2.30
C VAL A 248 -11.95 -5.85 1.49
N ALA A 249 -10.90 -5.14 1.12
CA ALA A 249 -11.03 -3.89 0.39
C ALA A 249 -11.81 -4.08 -0.92
N PRO A 250 -12.86 -3.29 -1.19
CA PRO A 250 -13.62 -3.43 -2.43
C PRO A 250 -12.77 -3.20 -3.69
N TYR A 251 -11.69 -2.43 -3.58
CA TYR A 251 -10.70 -2.25 -4.64
C TYR A 251 -10.13 -3.59 -5.14
N PHE A 252 -9.92 -4.56 -4.26
CA PHE A 252 -9.42 -5.88 -4.65
C PHE A 252 -10.42 -6.63 -5.52
N LEU A 253 -11.72 -6.52 -5.19
CA LEU A 253 -12.79 -7.14 -5.99
C LEU A 253 -12.91 -6.46 -7.35
N ALA A 254 -12.76 -5.12 -7.40
CA ALA A 254 -12.72 -4.37 -8.65
C ALA A 254 -11.64 -4.90 -9.59
N GLY A 255 -10.42 -5.15 -9.10
CA GLY A 255 -9.34 -5.76 -9.89
C GLY A 255 -9.73 -7.12 -10.48
N ILE A 256 -10.42 -7.97 -9.72
CA ILE A 256 -10.88 -9.27 -10.23
C ILE A 256 -11.91 -9.07 -11.36
N TYR A 257 -12.90 -8.18 -11.18
CA TYR A 257 -13.89 -7.88 -12.21
C TYR A 257 -13.27 -7.31 -13.48
N VAL A 258 -12.23 -6.44 -13.35
CA VAL A 258 -11.44 -5.99 -14.51
C VAL A 258 -10.80 -7.18 -15.24
N GLY A 259 -10.20 -8.11 -14.52
CA GLY A 259 -9.63 -9.34 -15.11
C GLY A 259 -10.67 -10.22 -15.81
N LEU A 260 -11.92 -10.22 -15.33
CA LEU A 260 -13.04 -10.95 -15.90
C LEU A 260 -13.76 -10.19 -17.05
N GLY A 261 -13.38 -8.94 -17.33
CA GLY A 261 -14.04 -8.08 -18.32
C GLY A 261 -15.42 -7.57 -17.88
N ASP A 262 -15.75 -7.61 -16.60
CA ASP A 262 -17.01 -7.14 -16.03
C ASP A 262 -16.85 -5.71 -15.51
N GLU A 263 -16.93 -4.74 -16.44
CA GLU A 263 -16.71 -3.31 -16.13
C GLU A 263 -17.76 -2.77 -15.16
N GLU A 264 -19.03 -3.22 -15.24
CA GLU A 264 -20.09 -2.70 -14.39
C GLU A 264 -19.82 -3.03 -12.92
N ARG A 265 -19.52 -4.30 -12.61
CA ARG A 265 -19.21 -4.70 -11.24
C ARG A 265 -17.85 -4.18 -10.75
N ALA A 266 -16.90 -3.98 -11.67
CA ALA A 266 -15.66 -3.30 -11.33
C ALA A 266 -15.94 -1.87 -10.86
N MET A 267 -16.77 -1.12 -11.57
CA MET A 267 -17.15 0.24 -11.18
C MET A 267 -17.97 0.28 -9.88
N GLU A 268 -18.93 -0.61 -9.67
CA GLU A 268 -19.65 -0.74 -8.40
C GLU A 268 -18.68 -0.93 -7.22
N SER A 269 -17.67 -1.78 -7.40
CA SER A 269 -16.66 -2.05 -6.37
C SER A 269 -15.75 -0.84 -6.12
N LEU A 270 -15.40 -0.08 -7.16
CA LEU A 270 -14.62 1.15 -7.02
C LEU A 270 -15.42 2.27 -6.35
N GLU A 271 -16.70 2.43 -6.66
CA GLU A 271 -17.59 3.38 -5.97
C GLU A 271 -17.71 3.05 -4.48
N LYS A 272 -17.86 1.78 -4.15
CA LYS A 272 -17.83 1.33 -2.75
C LYS A 272 -16.47 1.65 -2.08
N SER A 273 -15.36 1.49 -2.80
CA SER A 273 -14.04 1.90 -2.30
C SER A 273 -13.99 3.39 -1.99
N TYR A 274 -14.65 4.22 -2.80
CA TYR A 274 -14.75 5.66 -2.58
C TYR A 274 -15.56 5.99 -1.32
N GLU A 275 -16.71 5.36 -1.14
CA GLU A 275 -17.56 5.52 0.05
C GLU A 275 -16.85 5.12 1.34
N GLU A 276 -15.98 4.12 1.27
CA GLU A 276 -15.17 3.66 2.40
C GLU A 276 -13.87 4.47 2.61
N HIS A 277 -13.60 5.49 1.79
CA HIS A 277 -12.33 6.24 1.77
C HIS A 277 -11.11 5.31 1.68
N SER A 278 -11.18 4.32 0.78
CA SER A 278 -10.10 3.34 0.62
C SER A 278 -8.83 4.00 0.11
N HIS A 279 -7.74 3.82 0.84
CA HIS A 279 -6.43 4.32 0.43
C HIS A 279 -5.95 3.77 -0.92
N TRP A 280 -6.44 2.61 -1.37
CA TRP A 280 -6.10 2.04 -2.68
C TRP A 280 -6.49 2.93 -3.85
N LEU A 281 -7.44 3.85 -3.67
CA LEU A 281 -7.86 4.79 -4.72
C LEU A 281 -6.78 5.81 -5.08
N ILE A 282 -5.78 6.03 -4.21
CA ILE A 282 -4.66 6.93 -4.53
C ILE A 282 -3.83 6.44 -5.72
N TYR A 283 -3.88 5.14 -6.02
CA TYR A 283 -3.17 4.53 -7.16
C TYR A 283 -4.02 4.46 -8.43
N LEU A 284 -5.33 4.74 -8.36
CA LEU A 284 -6.32 4.47 -9.40
C LEU A 284 -5.94 5.06 -10.77
N HIS A 285 -5.39 6.29 -10.78
CA HIS A 285 -5.03 7.00 -12.02
C HIS A 285 -3.79 6.40 -12.71
N MET A 286 -2.93 5.68 -12.00
CA MET A 286 -1.66 5.16 -12.49
C MET A 286 -1.61 3.62 -12.53
N ASP A 287 -2.43 2.92 -11.72
CA ASP A 287 -2.41 1.45 -11.65
C ASP A 287 -2.64 0.80 -13.02
N PRO A 288 -1.61 0.10 -13.56
CA PRO A 288 -1.77 -0.62 -14.82
C PRO A 288 -2.86 -1.70 -14.75
N GLY A 289 -3.16 -2.23 -13.55
CA GLY A 289 -4.22 -3.21 -13.33
C GLY A 289 -5.61 -2.71 -13.68
N MET A 290 -5.82 -1.39 -13.73
CA MET A 290 -7.09 -0.71 -14.03
C MET A 290 -7.16 -0.14 -15.46
N ASP A 291 -6.17 -0.41 -16.32
CA ASP A 291 -6.12 0.14 -17.67
C ASP A 291 -7.37 -0.11 -18.50
N GLY A 292 -8.04 -1.26 -18.32
CA GLY A 292 -9.29 -1.60 -19.00
C GLY A 292 -10.44 -0.64 -18.73
N LEU A 293 -10.39 0.13 -17.63
CA LEU A 293 -11.45 1.07 -17.26
C LEU A 293 -11.17 2.52 -17.68
N ARG A 294 -10.01 2.84 -18.24
CA ARG A 294 -9.61 4.24 -18.51
C ARG A 294 -10.55 5.00 -19.43
N SER A 295 -11.19 4.33 -20.40
CA SER A 295 -12.18 4.91 -21.31
C SER A 295 -13.59 5.02 -20.70
N ASN A 296 -13.84 4.40 -19.54
CA ASN A 296 -15.14 4.42 -18.88
C ASN A 296 -15.41 5.80 -18.25
N LEU A 297 -16.53 6.43 -18.58
CA LEU A 297 -16.88 7.77 -18.08
C LEU A 297 -17.06 7.82 -16.56
N ARG A 298 -17.61 6.76 -15.95
CA ARG A 298 -17.73 6.67 -14.47
C ARG A 298 -16.38 6.59 -13.80
N PHE A 299 -15.43 5.88 -14.42
CA PHE A 299 -14.05 5.81 -13.93
C PHE A 299 -13.37 7.19 -13.97
N GLN A 300 -13.53 7.92 -15.06
CA GLN A 300 -12.97 9.28 -15.19
C GLN A 300 -13.60 10.25 -14.18
N GLU A 301 -14.91 10.11 -13.93
CA GLU A 301 -15.60 10.89 -12.89
C GLU A 301 -15.08 10.55 -11.50
N LEU A 302 -14.88 9.26 -11.20
CA LEU A 302 -14.32 8.81 -9.93
C LEU A 302 -12.91 9.39 -9.71
N LEU A 303 -12.04 9.40 -10.73
CA LEU A 303 -10.72 10.03 -10.64
C LEU A 303 -10.82 11.52 -10.27
N ARG A 304 -11.78 12.26 -10.87
CA ARG A 304 -12.01 13.69 -10.54
C ARG A 304 -12.48 13.87 -9.09
N ARG A 305 -13.36 12.99 -8.61
CA ARG A 305 -13.86 13.02 -7.22
C ARG A 305 -12.79 12.72 -6.20
N VAL A 306 -11.88 11.80 -6.48
CA VAL A 306 -10.70 11.52 -5.66
C VAL A 306 -9.73 12.71 -5.66
N GLY A 307 -9.74 13.53 -6.71
CA GLY A 307 -8.95 14.75 -6.80
C GLY A 307 -7.46 14.51 -7.06
N LEU A 308 -7.11 13.36 -7.64
CA LEU A 308 -5.73 13.05 -8.03
C LEU A 308 -5.28 13.97 -9.17
N PRO A 309 -3.99 14.36 -9.21
CA PRO A 309 -3.46 15.09 -10.34
C PRO A 309 -3.55 14.19 -11.59
N LEU A 310 -4.47 14.53 -12.50
CA LEU A 310 -4.53 13.87 -13.79
C LEU A 310 -3.24 14.25 -14.51
N GLN A 311 -2.42 13.26 -14.87
CA GLN A 311 -1.28 13.50 -15.74
C GLN A 311 -1.84 14.10 -17.04
N GLY A 312 -1.42 15.32 -17.40
CA GLY A 312 -1.77 15.92 -18.67
C GLY A 312 -1.36 14.98 -19.81
N ASN A 313 -2.28 14.80 -20.74
CA ASN A 313 -2.03 14.08 -22.01
C ASN A 313 -0.83 14.63 -22.73
#